data_1388a8b9f0923ba7e9617b9fff3e9d7f
#
_entry.id   1388a8b9f0923ba7e9617b9fff3e9d7f
#
_cell.length_a   1.000
_cell.length_b   1.000
_cell.length_c   1.000
_cell.angle_alpha   90.00
_cell.angle_beta   90.00
_cell.angle_gamma   90.00
#
_symmetry.space_group_name_H-M   'P 1'
#
loop_
_entity.id
_entity.type
_entity.pdbx_description
1 polymer ?
#
loop_
_entity_poly.entity_id
_entity_poly.type
_entity_poly.pdbx_seq_one_letter_code
_entity_poly.pdbx_strand_id
1 'polypeptide(L)'
;MDTFSAMAQQLGLAAPTGVEVAEARGRLTWSSDGNYQAGLTLMAAIGQGNTAVTPLQLAAYAATLANYGQRPALHYADRAVSAATGETLWQYTPTFTAVQGGEAVFGPIRDGMKRMAQTTRVLREAPVVCAAKTGSPQLADTLPGGSHYVNSVLIGYAPADDPQIAVAVVLEYGGGGANAAPILRAVLDAVFWI
;
A
#
# COMPACT_ATOMS: atom_id res chain seq x y z
N MET A 1 -12.56 -13.56 -11.25
CA MET A 1 -12.62 -12.66 -10.10
C MET A 1 -11.96 -13.28 -8.88
N ASP A 2 -12.37 -14.44 -8.44
CA ASP A 2 -11.96 -15.04 -7.17
C ASP A 2 -10.45 -15.27 -7.01
N THR A 3 -9.76 -15.70 -8.06
CA THR A 3 -8.29 -15.82 -8.04
C THR A 3 -7.60 -14.48 -7.77
N PHE A 4 -8.11 -13.39 -8.37
CA PHE A 4 -7.61 -12.04 -8.12
C PHE A 4 -7.85 -11.61 -6.66
N SER A 5 -9.07 -11.81 -6.16
CA SER A 5 -9.43 -11.45 -4.79
C SER A 5 -8.70 -12.32 -3.76
N ALA A 6 -8.51 -13.62 -4.04
CA ALA A 6 -7.73 -14.49 -3.18
C ALA A 6 -6.25 -14.06 -3.09
N MET A 7 -5.64 -13.66 -4.22
CA MET A 7 -4.27 -13.13 -4.21
C MET A 7 -4.19 -11.80 -3.46
N ALA A 8 -5.15 -10.89 -3.68
CA ALA A 8 -5.21 -9.62 -2.96
C ALA A 8 -5.32 -9.83 -1.43
N GLN A 9 -6.10 -10.84 -1.01
CA GLN A 9 -6.22 -11.21 0.40
C GLN A 9 -4.93 -11.80 0.97
N GLN A 10 -4.20 -12.64 0.22
CA GLN A 10 -2.89 -13.13 0.63
C GLN A 10 -1.88 -11.99 0.81
N LEU A 11 -1.97 -10.96 -0.02
CA LEU A 11 -1.18 -9.73 0.07
C LEU A 11 -1.60 -8.81 1.22
N GLY A 12 -2.63 -9.18 2.00
CA GLY A 12 -3.10 -8.44 3.17
C GLY A 12 -4.14 -7.36 2.87
N LEU A 13 -4.68 -7.31 1.65
CA LEU A 13 -5.72 -6.34 1.29
C LEU A 13 -7.10 -6.82 1.75
N ALA A 14 -7.93 -5.86 2.18
CA ALA A 14 -9.31 -6.07 2.65
C ALA A 14 -9.44 -7.10 3.81
N ALA A 15 -8.42 -7.19 4.64
CA ALA A 15 -8.45 -7.92 5.90
C ALA A 15 -7.87 -7.02 7.01
N PRO A 16 -8.23 -7.21 8.29
CA PRO A 16 -7.55 -6.55 9.38
C PRO A 16 -6.04 -6.79 9.32
N THR A 17 -5.25 -5.76 9.57
CA THR A 17 -3.79 -5.87 9.56
C THR A 17 -3.26 -6.50 10.84
N GLY A 18 -4.08 -6.49 11.91
CA GLY A 18 -3.77 -7.08 13.20
C GLY A 18 -3.13 -6.12 14.19
N VAL A 19 -3.09 -4.83 13.89
CA VAL A 19 -2.64 -3.82 14.85
C VAL A 19 -3.56 -3.75 16.08
N GLU A 20 -3.04 -3.26 17.20
CA GLU A 20 -3.69 -3.29 18.52
C GLU A 20 -4.86 -2.30 18.67
N VAL A 21 -5.20 -1.55 17.62
CA VAL A 21 -6.33 -0.60 17.62
C VAL A 21 -7.42 -1.07 16.66
N ALA A 22 -8.63 -0.53 16.83
CA ALA A 22 -9.73 -0.81 15.93
C ALA A 22 -9.43 -0.31 14.50
N GLU A 23 -9.65 -1.16 13.52
CA GLU A 23 -9.37 -0.86 12.11
C GLU A 23 -10.53 -1.27 11.19
N ALA A 24 -10.67 -0.56 10.07
CA ALA A 24 -11.62 -0.94 9.03
C ALA A 24 -11.06 -2.11 8.20
N ARG A 25 -11.93 -3.06 7.85
CA ARG A 25 -11.52 -4.26 7.10
C ARG A 25 -11.22 -4.01 5.63
N GLY A 26 -11.85 -2.99 5.03
CA GLY A 26 -11.89 -2.88 3.58
C GLY A 26 -12.83 -3.92 2.94
N ARG A 27 -12.78 -4.05 1.61
CA ARG A 27 -13.66 -4.97 0.84
C ARG A 27 -13.00 -5.38 -0.47
N LEU A 28 -13.13 -6.66 -0.83
CA LEU A 28 -12.85 -7.20 -2.16
C LEU A 28 -14.17 -7.62 -2.83
N THR A 29 -14.15 -7.76 -4.14
CA THR A 29 -15.29 -8.28 -4.91
C THR A 29 -15.09 -9.77 -5.15
N TRP A 30 -16.14 -10.56 -4.91
CA TRP A 30 -16.14 -12.01 -5.15
C TRP A 30 -17.24 -12.38 -6.16
N SER A 31 -17.05 -13.47 -6.91
CA SER A 31 -18.09 -13.96 -7.83
C SER A 31 -19.34 -14.46 -7.12
N SER A 32 -19.24 -14.77 -5.84
CA SER A 32 -20.35 -15.16 -4.95
C SER A 32 -21.15 -13.97 -4.37
N ASP A 33 -20.68 -12.73 -4.57
CA ASP A 33 -21.41 -11.55 -4.07
C ASP A 33 -22.77 -11.43 -4.76
N GLY A 34 -23.83 -11.18 -4.00
CA GLY A 34 -25.20 -11.14 -4.52
C GLY A 34 -25.45 -10.08 -5.60
N ASN A 35 -24.59 -9.07 -5.70
CA ASN A 35 -24.62 -8.03 -6.73
C ASN A 35 -23.50 -8.16 -7.77
N TYR A 36 -22.82 -9.32 -7.82
CA TYR A 36 -21.75 -9.55 -8.78
C TYR A 36 -22.26 -9.54 -10.22
N GLN A 37 -21.50 -8.87 -11.07
CA GLN A 37 -21.69 -8.86 -12.53
C GLN A 37 -20.31 -9.03 -13.19
N ALA A 38 -20.25 -9.69 -14.34
CA ALA A 38 -18.98 -9.96 -15.03
C ALA A 38 -18.16 -8.69 -15.31
N GLY A 39 -18.82 -7.54 -15.52
CA GLY A 39 -18.16 -6.24 -15.67
C GLY A 39 -17.34 -5.81 -14.47
N LEU A 40 -17.68 -6.25 -13.24
CA LEU A 40 -16.90 -5.96 -12.04
C LEU A 40 -15.51 -6.60 -12.08
N THR A 41 -15.35 -7.73 -12.76
CA THR A 41 -14.01 -8.33 -12.96
C THR A 41 -13.12 -7.43 -13.81
N LEU A 42 -13.65 -6.84 -14.87
CA LEU A 42 -12.91 -5.90 -15.73
C LEU A 42 -12.56 -4.61 -14.97
N MET A 43 -13.50 -4.11 -14.19
CA MET A 43 -13.28 -2.93 -13.33
C MET A 43 -12.19 -3.21 -12.28
N ALA A 44 -12.25 -4.35 -11.59
CA ALA A 44 -11.25 -4.73 -10.60
C ALA A 44 -9.84 -4.91 -11.22
N ALA A 45 -9.75 -5.42 -12.46
CA ALA A 45 -8.47 -5.58 -13.15
C ALA A 45 -7.72 -4.26 -13.41
N ILE A 46 -8.44 -3.14 -13.43
CA ILE A 46 -7.86 -1.79 -13.55
C ILE A 46 -7.87 -1.01 -12.22
N GLY A 47 -8.15 -1.68 -11.10
CA GLY A 47 -8.19 -1.06 -9.78
C GLY A 47 -9.42 -0.19 -9.50
N GLN A 48 -10.54 -0.47 -10.18
CA GLN A 48 -11.82 0.22 -10.04
C GLN A 48 -12.90 -0.72 -9.48
N GLY A 49 -14.12 -0.23 -9.33
CA GLY A 49 -15.29 -1.01 -8.91
C GLY A 49 -15.48 -1.02 -7.39
N ASN A 50 -15.91 -2.17 -6.85
CA ASN A 50 -16.34 -2.27 -5.46
C ASN A 50 -15.21 -2.57 -4.46
N THR A 51 -13.97 -2.70 -4.92
CA THR A 51 -12.82 -2.94 -4.04
C THR A 51 -12.48 -1.68 -3.25
N ALA A 52 -12.36 -1.83 -1.94
CA ALA A 52 -11.96 -0.75 -1.03
C ALA A 52 -10.90 -1.29 -0.06
N VAL A 53 -9.83 -0.54 0.13
CA VAL A 53 -8.73 -0.88 1.03
C VAL A 53 -8.33 0.35 1.86
N THR A 54 -7.79 0.11 3.05
CA THR A 54 -7.35 1.20 3.92
C THR A 54 -5.93 1.66 3.55
N PRO A 55 -5.55 2.91 3.87
CA PRO A 55 -4.16 3.36 3.71
C PRO A 55 -3.15 2.49 4.46
N LEU A 56 -3.52 1.96 5.64
CA LEU A 56 -2.67 1.04 6.40
C LEU A 56 -2.43 -0.28 5.64
N GLN A 57 -3.48 -0.84 5.03
CA GLN A 57 -3.35 -2.03 4.18
C GLN A 57 -2.47 -1.76 2.96
N LEU A 58 -2.57 -0.58 2.36
CA LEU A 58 -1.70 -0.17 1.24
C LEU A 58 -0.23 -0.04 1.66
N ALA A 59 0.04 0.49 2.86
CA ALA A 59 1.40 0.56 3.40
C ALA A 59 1.97 -0.84 3.68
N ALA A 60 1.17 -1.74 4.29
CA ALA A 60 1.53 -3.14 4.50
C ALA A 60 1.79 -3.87 3.17
N TYR A 61 0.98 -3.60 2.15
CA TYR A 61 1.17 -4.13 0.81
C TYR A 61 2.47 -3.62 0.18
N ALA A 62 2.77 -2.32 0.30
CA ALA A 62 4.05 -1.77 -0.16
C ALA A 62 5.25 -2.43 0.54
N ALA A 63 5.18 -2.65 1.86
CA ALA A 63 6.18 -3.38 2.62
C ALA A 63 6.33 -4.84 2.16
N THR A 64 5.21 -5.50 1.85
CA THR A 64 5.22 -6.87 1.32
C THR A 64 5.93 -6.95 -0.03
N LEU A 65 5.67 -6.00 -0.94
CA LEU A 65 6.37 -5.92 -2.24
C LEU A 65 7.86 -5.63 -2.04
N ALA A 66 8.19 -4.72 -1.13
CA ALA A 66 9.56 -4.37 -0.76
C ALA A 66 10.36 -5.59 -0.26
N ASN A 67 9.72 -6.49 0.47
CA ASN A 67 10.29 -7.69 1.08
C ASN A 67 10.09 -8.97 0.25
N TYR A 68 9.98 -8.88 -1.07
CA TYR A 68 9.82 -10.05 -1.96
C TYR A 68 8.71 -11.01 -1.55
N GLY A 69 7.57 -10.46 -1.08
CA GLY A 69 6.41 -11.23 -0.65
C GLY A 69 6.43 -11.66 0.81
N GLN A 70 7.42 -11.28 1.60
CA GLN A 70 7.39 -11.47 3.05
C GLN A 70 6.52 -10.36 3.67
N ARG A 71 5.27 -10.67 3.97
CA ARG A 71 4.31 -9.74 4.55
C ARG A 71 4.58 -9.57 6.04
N PRO A 72 4.96 -8.36 6.51
CA PRO A 72 5.18 -8.13 7.94
C PRO A 72 3.84 -8.15 8.69
N ALA A 73 3.85 -8.70 9.91
CA ALA A 73 2.81 -8.40 10.88
C ALA A 73 2.98 -6.95 11.34
N LEU A 74 1.88 -6.19 11.38
CA LEU A 74 1.93 -4.79 11.78
C LEU A 74 1.65 -4.65 13.27
N HIS A 75 2.22 -3.62 13.89
CA HIS A 75 2.02 -3.27 15.30
C HIS A 75 2.24 -1.77 15.51
N TYR A 76 1.66 -1.22 16.54
CA TYR A 76 1.94 0.13 17.05
C TYR A 76 2.78 0.08 18.35
N ALA A 77 2.54 -0.95 19.18
CA ALA A 77 3.26 -1.10 20.43
C ALA A 77 4.58 -1.85 20.19
N ASP A 78 5.71 -1.18 20.40
CA ASP A 78 7.04 -1.80 20.29
C ASP A 78 7.39 -2.58 21.58
N ARG A 79 7.14 -1.97 22.73
CA ARG A 79 7.45 -2.56 24.05
C ARG A 79 6.61 -1.99 25.16
N ALA A 80 6.47 -2.76 26.23
CA ALA A 80 5.95 -2.30 27.52
C ALA A 80 7.04 -2.34 28.57
N VAL A 81 7.17 -1.28 29.36
CA VAL A 81 8.14 -1.22 30.47
C VAL A 81 7.42 -0.95 31.79
N SER A 82 7.94 -1.50 32.89
CA SER A 82 7.46 -1.21 34.23
C SER A 82 7.73 0.25 34.55
N ALA A 83 6.72 1.01 34.95
CA ALA A 83 6.88 2.38 35.43
C ALA A 83 7.66 2.48 36.74
N ALA A 84 7.66 1.41 37.55
CA ALA A 84 8.32 1.38 38.82
C ALA A 84 9.80 0.98 38.75
N THR A 85 10.14 0.03 37.86
CA THR A 85 11.50 -0.56 37.78
C THR A 85 12.25 -0.21 36.52
N GLY A 86 11.55 0.22 35.43
CA GLY A 86 12.16 0.41 34.13
C GLY A 86 12.41 -0.90 33.36
N GLU A 87 12.06 -2.05 33.92
CA GLU A 87 12.24 -3.35 33.28
C GLU A 87 11.30 -3.52 32.08
N THR A 88 11.79 -4.12 31.01
CA THR A 88 10.96 -4.48 29.86
C THR A 88 10.07 -5.67 30.22
N LEU A 89 8.75 -5.42 30.27
CA LEU A 89 7.73 -6.44 30.53
C LEU A 89 7.36 -7.23 29.29
N TRP A 90 7.43 -6.61 28.12
CA TRP A 90 7.12 -7.17 26.84
C TRP A 90 7.81 -6.36 25.73
N GLN A 91 8.21 -7.04 24.67
CA GLN A 91 8.76 -6.41 23.47
C GLN A 91 8.23 -7.14 22.24
N TYR A 92 7.87 -6.37 21.21
CA TYR A 92 7.46 -6.92 19.93
C TYR A 92 8.60 -7.70 19.27
N THR A 93 8.25 -8.84 18.70
CA THR A 93 9.17 -9.62 17.85
C THR A 93 8.63 -9.63 16.44
N PRO A 94 9.37 -9.11 15.45
CA PRO A 94 8.93 -9.09 14.06
C PRO A 94 8.61 -10.50 13.53
N THR A 95 7.44 -10.63 12.93
CA THR A 95 7.01 -11.87 12.26
C THR A 95 6.55 -11.57 10.85
N PHE A 96 6.67 -12.58 9.97
CA PHE A 96 6.34 -12.44 8.56
C PHE A 96 5.50 -13.62 8.08
N THR A 97 4.60 -13.35 7.14
CA THR A 97 3.85 -14.36 6.41
C THR A 97 4.31 -14.38 4.96
N ALA A 98 4.80 -15.52 4.48
CA ALA A 98 5.24 -15.63 3.10
C ALA A 98 4.04 -15.67 2.13
N VAL A 99 4.04 -14.79 1.15
CA VAL A 99 3.16 -14.83 -0.03
C VAL A 99 3.91 -15.57 -1.14
N GLN A 100 3.23 -16.48 -1.82
CA GLN A 100 3.85 -17.29 -2.88
C GLN A 100 4.33 -16.41 -4.06
N GLY A 101 5.48 -16.77 -4.64
CA GLY A 101 6.03 -16.11 -5.82
C GLY A 101 7.52 -15.80 -5.72
N GLY A 102 8.01 -15.43 -4.56
CA GLY A 102 9.43 -15.11 -4.34
C GLY A 102 9.97 -14.07 -5.32
N GLU A 103 11.27 -14.09 -5.55
CA GLU A 103 11.96 -13.13 -6.43
C GLU A 103 11.46 -13.19 -7.88
N ALA A 104 11.09 -14.37 -8.37
CA ALA A 104 10.60 -14.54 -9.76
C ALA A 104 9.32 -13.73 -10.05
N VAL A 105 8.46 -13.51 -9.04
CA VAL A 105 7.24 -12.72 -9.16
C VAL A 105 7.46 -11.29 -8.68
N PHE A 106 8.06 -11.12 -7.51
CA PHE A 106 8.21 -9.79 -6.89
C PHE A 106 9.36 -8.98 -7.47
N GLY A 107 10.41 -9.60 -8.00
CA GLY A 107 11.53 -8.91 -8.65
C GLY A 107 11.08 -7.97 -9.78
N PRO A 108 10.39 -8.48 -10.82
CA PRO A 108 9.88 -7.63 -11.91
C PRO A 108 8.93 -6.52 -11.45
N ILE A 109 8.12 -6.76 -10.41
CA ILE A 109 7.24 -5.75 -9.82
C ILE A 109 8.06 -4.62 -9.19
N ARG A 110 9.07 -4.96 -8.38
CA ARG A 110 9.99 -4.01 -7.74
C ARG A 110 10.74 -3.18 -8.78
N ASP A 111 11.24 -3.82 -9.83
CA ASP A 111 11.90 -3.13 -10.95
C ASP A 111 10.97 -2.13 -11.65
N GLY A 112 9.72 -2.53 -11.90
CA GLY A 112 8.70 -1.66 -12.46
C GLY A 112 8.40 -0.45 -11.57
N MET A 113 8.30 -0.66 -10.26
CA MET A 113 8.09 0.42 -9.29
C MET A 113 9.30 1.36 -9.19
N LYS A 114 10.53 0.83 -9.23
CA LYS A 114 11.77 1.62 -9.27
C LYS A 114 11.85 2.49 -10.53
N ARG A 115 11.54 1.92 -11.71
CA ARG A 115 11.48 2.67 -12.98
C ARG A 115 10.44 3.78 -12.94
N MET A 116 9.25 3.51 -12.40
CA MET A 116 8.19 4.53 -12.27
C MET A 116 8.68 5.71 -11.43
N ALA A 117 9.31 5.48 -10.29
CA ALA A 117 9.86 6.53 -9.45
C ALA A 117 10.94 7.35 -10.19
N GLN A 118 11.80 6.69 -10.96
CA GLN A 118 12.84 7.35 -11.76
C GLN A 118 12.29 8.22 -12.91
N THR A 119 11.12 7.88 -13.45
CA THR A 119 10.45 8.69 -14.47
C THR A 119 9.65 9.87 -13.88
N THR A 120 9.38 9.85 -12.58
CA THR A 120 8.69 10.91 -11.87
C THR A 120 9.70 11.90 -11.32
N ARG A 121 9.76 13.13 -11.89
CA ARG A 121 10.80 14.12 -11.58
C ARG A 121 11.03 14.31 -10.08
N VAL A 122 9.96 14.56 -9.31
CA VAL A 122 10.05 14.84 -7.87
C VAL A 122 10.62 13.66 -7.07
N LEU A 123 10.38 12.41 -7.49
CA LEU A 123 10.90 11.21 -6.84
C LEU A 123 12.33 10.86 -7.30
N ARG A 124 12.65 11.14 -8.56
CA ARG A 124 14.01 10.96 -9.09
C ARG A 124 15.04 11.83 -8.35
N GLU A 125 14.62 13.01 -7.90
CA GLU A 125 15.44 13.96 -7.14
C GLU A 125 15.42 13.69 -5.62
N ALA A 126 14.87 12.55 -5.16
CA ALA A 126 14.84 12.17 -3.75
C ALA A 126 16.25 11.85 -3.21
N PRO A 127 16.47 11.99 -1.88
CA PRO A 127 17.79 11.78 -1.27
C PRO A 127 18.30 10.33 -1.42
N VAL A 128 17.37 9.39 -1.61
CA VAL A 128 17.65 7.97 -1.87
C VAL A 128 16.81 7.46 -3.03
N VAL A 129 17.30 6.47 -3.76
CA VAL A 129 16.53 5.83 -4.82
C VAL A 129 15.33 5.12 -4.19
N CYS A 130 14.13 5.48 -4.62
CA CYS A 130 12.89 4.86 -4.15
C CYS A 130 12.20 4.06 -5.24
N ALA A 131 11.22 3.27 -4.85
CA ALA A 131 10.29 2.56 -5.72
C ALA A 131 8.86 3.01 -5.38
N ALA A 132 8.03 3.24 -6.40
CA ALA A 132 6.67 3.72 -6.18
C ALA A 132 5.70 3.27 -7.28
N LYS A 133 4.38 3.30 -6.97
CA LYS A 133 3.30 3.09 -7.92
C LYS A 133 2.14 4.03 -7.60
N THR A 134 1.69 4.74 -8.63
CA THR A 134 0.52 5.63 -8.54
C THR A 134 -0.77 4.90 -8.88
N GLY A 135 -1.88 5.38 -8.33
CA GLY A 135 -3.25 4.99 -8.64
C GLY A 135 -4.15 6.22 -8.74
N SER A 136 -5.16 6.13 -9.57
CA SER A 136 -6.13 7.22 -9.80
C SER A 136 -7.55 6.65 -9.79
N PRO A 137 -8.03 6.10 -8.65
CA PRO A 137 -9.38 5.54 -8.57
C PRO A 137 -10.42 6.65 -8.73
N GLN A 138 -11.39 6.39 -9.61
CA GLN A 138 -12.53 7.28 -9.82
C GLN A 138 -13.56 7.08 -8.72
N LEU A 139 -14.17 8.19 -8.29
CA LEU A 139 -15.29 8.18 -7.35
C LEU A 139 -16.63 8.11 -8.08
N ALA A 140 -17.69 7.72 -7.37
CA ALA A 140 -19.04 7.75 -7.91
C ALA A 140 -19.50 9.18 -8.20
N ASP A 141 -19.05 10.15 -7.40
CA ASP A 141 -19.38 11.56 -7.54
C ASP A 141 -18.80 12.16 -8.81
N THR A 142 -19.54 13.05 -9.45
CA THR A 142 -19.15 13.70 -10.70
C THR A 142 -18.98 15.20 -10.52
N LEU A 143 -18.01 15.73 -11.25
CA LEU A 143 -17.79 17.17 -11.43
C LEU A 143 -18.90 17.79 -12.29
N PRO A 144 -19.15 19.10 -12.18
CA PRO A 144 -19.90 19.83 -13.20
C PRO A 144 -19.26 19.57 -14.57
N GLY A 145 -20.03 19.02 -15.52
CA GLY A 145 -19.52 18.59 -16.83
C GLY A 145 -19.37 17.08 -17.02
N GLY A 146 -19.71 16.26 -15.99
CA GLY A 146 -19.89 14.81 -16.10
C GLY A 146 -18.62 13.96 -15.90
N SER A 147 -17.45 14.57 -15.67
CA SER A 147 -16.24 13.83 -15.29
C SER A 147 -16.29 13.38 -13.83
N HIS A 148 -15.76 12.20 -13.52
CA HIS A 148 -15.67 11.74 -12.15
C HIS A 148 -14.58 12.46 -11.36
N TYR A 149 -14.83 12.67 -10.07
CA TYR A 149 -13.76 12.98 -9.13
C TYR A 149 -12.79 11.79 -9.03
N VAL A 150 -11.54 12.07 -8.77
CA VAL A 150 -10.46 11.07 -8.71
C VAL A 150 -9.67 11.27 -7.43
N ASN A 151 -9.43 10.19 -6.72
CA ASN A 151 -8.45 10.19 -5.62
C ASN A 151 -7.04 10.03 -6.18
N SER A 152 -6.08 10.70 -5.57
CA SER A 152 -4.67 10.45 -5.84
C SER A 152 -4.14 9.45 -4.82
N VAL A 153 -3.68 8.29 -5.31
CA VAL A 153 -3.13 7.22 -4.48
C VAL A 153 -1.70 6.94 -4.92
N LEU A 154 -0.83 6.74 -3.95
CA LEU A 154 0.54 6.30 -4.21
C LEU A 154 0.99 5.36 -3.10
N ILE A 155 1.61 4.26 -3.48
CA ILE A 155 2.39 3.42 -2.58
C ILE A 155 3.86 3.48 -2.97
N GLY A 156 4.75 3.38 -2.01
CA GLY A 156 6.18 3.37 -2.28
C GLY A 156 6.99 2.83 -1.11
N TYR A 157 8.25 2.61 -1.35
CA TYR A 157 9.22 2.22 -0.33
C TYR A 157 10.61 2.75 -0.68
N ALA A 158 11.45 2.87 0.31
CA ALA A 158 12.81 3.37 0.16
C ALA A 158 13.76 2.85 1.26
N PRO A 159 15.06 2.73 0.98
CA PRO A 159 15.68 2.71 -0.36
C PRO A 159 15.15 1.57 -1.23
N ALA A 160 15.22 1.69 -2.56
CA ALA A 160 14.63 0.69 -3.46
C ALA A 160 15.31 -0.69 -3.37
N ASP A 161 16.62 -0.72 -3.10
CA ASP A 161 17.42 -1.95 -3.09
C ASP A 161 17.57 -2.52 -1.66
N ASP A 162 17.51 -1.68 -0.62
CA ASP A 162 17.53 -2.07 0.80
C ASP A 162 16.41 -1.33 1.56
N PRO A 163 15.14 -1.78 1.44
CA PRO A 163 13.98 -1.06 1.96
C PRO A 163 13.98 -0.93 3.48
N GLN A 164 13.87 0.31 3.97
CA GLN A 164 13.78 0.65 5.39
C GLN A 164 12.41 1.20 5.76
N ILE A 165 11.72 1.86 4.81
CA ILE A 165 10.36 2.36 5.03
C ILE A 165 9.44 1.99 3.87
N ALA A 166 8.16 1.81 4.17
CA ALA A 166 7.08 1.71 3.22
C ALA A 166 6.02 2.77 3.50
N VAL A 167 5.50 3.38 2.46
CA VAL A 167 4.60 4.54 2.55
C VAL A 167 3.39 4.33 1.67
N ALA A 168 2.22 4.70 2.17
CA ALA A 168 1.02 4.88 1.36
C ALA A 168 0.50 6.30 1.53
N VAL A 169 0.17 6.93 0.41
CA VAL A 169 -0.42 8.27 0.37
C VAL A 169 -1.76 8.19 -0.33
N VAL A 170 -2.80 8.71 0.32
CA VAL A 170 -4.14 8.83 -0.24
C VAL A 170 -4.59 10.29 -0.09
N LEU A 171 -4.91 10.94 -1.20
CA LEU A 171 -5.50 12.27 -1.25
C LEU A 171 -6.91 12.14 -1.82
N GLU A 172 -7.90 12.33 -0.98
CA GLU A 172 -9.29 12.39 -1.43
C GLU A 172 -9.47 13.59 -2.36
N TYR A 173 -10.15 13.36 -3.48
CA TYR A 173 -10.34 14.36 -4.53
C TYR A 173 -9.03 14.95 -5.07
N GLY A 174 -7.91 14.23 -4.88
CA GLY A 174 -6.55 14.71 -5.21
C GLY A 174 -6.22 14.75 -6.70
N GLY A 175 -7.12 14.32 -7.57
CA GLY A 175 -6.87 14.24 -9.01
C GLY A 175 -6.01 13.03 -9.39
N GLY A 176 -5.09 13.20 -10.34
CA GLY A 176 -4.23 12.10 -10.81
C GLY A 176 -3.24 11.61 -9.75
N GLY A 177 -2.93 10.31 -9.76
CA GLY A 177 -2.07 9.67 -8.77
C GLY A 177 -0.68 10.30 -8.62
N ALA A 178 -0.18 11.00 -9.63
CA ALA A 178 1.09 11.73 -9.56
C ALA A 178 1.08 12.87 -8.53
N ASN A 179 -0.10 13.41 -8.16
CA ASN A 179 -0.23 14.48 -7.19
C ASN A 179 0.14 14.05 -5.76
N ALA A 180 0.18 12.74 -5.49
CA ALA A 180 0.67 12.19 -4.22
C ALA A 180 2.22 12.11 -4.13
N ALA A 181 2.93 12.21 -5.25
CA ALA A 181 4.39 12.06 -5.29
C ALA A 181 5.17 13.09 -4.47
N PRO A 182 4.78 14.39 -4.42
CA PRO A 182 5.45 15.36 -3.55
C PRO A 182 5.37 15.01 -2.05
N ILE A 183 4.28 14.36 -1.62
CA ILE A 183 4.12 13.94 -0.22
C ILE A 183 5.08 12.79 0.09
N LEU A 184 5.15 11.77 -0.79
CA LEU A 184 6.16 10.71 -0.64
C LEU A 184 7.56 11.33 -0.58
N ARG A 185 7.88 12.27 -1.48
CA ARG A 185 9.18 12.96 -1.47
C ARG A 185 9.45 13.64 -0.11
N ALA A 186 8.50 14.37 0.43
CA ALA A 186 8.66 15.04 1.72
C ALA A 186 8.92 14.03 2.88
N VAL A 187 8.27 12.86 2.84
CA VAL A 187 8.54 11.78 3.80
C VAL A 187 9.97 11.26 3.64
N LEU A 188 10.43 11.04 2.40
CA LEU A 188 11.80 10.58 2.15
C LEU A 188 12.84 11.60 2.60
N ASP A 189 12.59 12.89 2.35
CA ASP A 189 13.45 13.96 2.83
C ASP A 189 13.54 13.97 4.36
N ALA A 190 12.41 13.80 5.04
CA ALA A 190 12.39 13.78 6.52
C ALA A 190 13.10 12.57 7.14
N VAL A 191 13.04 11.39 6.47
CA VAL A 191 13.63 10.14 6.99
C VAL A 191 15.10 10.01 6.63
N PHE A 192 15.49 10.41 5.42
CA PHE A 192 16.83 10.18 4.87
C PHE A 192 17.65 11.48 4.72
N TRP A 193 17.16 12.58 5.28
CA TRP A 193 17.92 13.81 5.27
C TRP A 193 19.16 13.65 6.16
N ILE A 194 20.31 13.75 5.52
CA ILE A 194 21.62 13.83 6.18
C ILE A 194 22.10 15.28 6.15
#